data_66331ff1f1786bde9c1676a1a5cbd88d
#
_entry.id   66331ff1f1786bde9c1676a1a5cbd88d
#
_cell.length_a   1.000
_cell.length_b   1.000
_cell.length_c   1.000
_cell.angle_alpha   90.00
_cell.angle_beta   90.00
_cell.angle_gamma   90.00
#
_symmetry.space_group_name_H-M   'P 1'
#
loop_
_entity.id
_entity.type
_entity.pdbx_description
1 polymer ?
#
loop_
_entity_poly.entity_id
_entity_poly.type
_entity_poly.pdbx_seq_one_letter_code
_entity_poly.pdbx_strand_id
1 'polypeptide(L)'
;MELRLLRYFLTVAKEQSFTKAAEQLHITQPTLSRQMAAFEEELGVTLFIRSGKKISLTEEGILLKRRALEILNLEEKTLEELKGKEDVVEGNITIGCGEFAAVETLAEICKTYKEKYPLVQIVLHTATADAVYEMMNKGLVDIALFMEPVDTEGMDYIRITDCDHWCVGMRPDDPLAEKEFIRKEDLIGKPLILPERVNVQSELANWFGKDFSKLQIAFTSNLGTNAGVMAANGLGYPISIEGAAKYWREDILVQRRISPEITTSTVIAWRRNIPYSLAVRKMIEEINAFQA
;
A
#
# COMPACT_ATOMS: atom_id res chain seq x y z
N MET A 1 8.51 -2.23 28.83
CA MET A 1 7.33 -1.90 27.99
C MET A 1 6.53 -3.19 27.77
N GLU A 2 5.32 -3.28 28.32
CA GLU A 2 4.43 -4.43 28.15
C GLU A 2 3.47 -4.23 26.97
N LEU A 3 3.19 -5.29 26.20
CA LEU A 3 2.25 -5.23 25.05
C LEU A 3 0.83 -4.81 25.48
N ARG A 4 0.42 -5.17 26.68
CA ARG A 4 -0.84 -4.74 27.27
C ARG A 4 -0.95 -3.21 27.37
N LEU A 5 0.14 -2.53 27.76
CA LEU A 5 0.17 -1.06 27.86
C LEU A 5 0.07 -0.40 26.49
N LEU A 6 0.64 -1.00 25.44
CA LEU A 6 0.46 -0.54 24.06
C LEU A 6 -1.02 -0.64 23.62
N ARG A 7 -1.71 -1.73 23.96
CA ARG A 7 -3.16 -1.87 23.68
C ARG A 7 -3.98 -0.80 24.42
N TYR A 8 -3.68 -0.55 25.69
CA TYR A 8 -4.32 0.49 26.48
C TYR A 8 -4.09 1.88 25.88
N PHE A 9 -2.85 2.17 25.53
CA PHE A 9 -2.47 3.43 24.89
C PHE A 9 -3.24 3.65 23.57
N LEU A 10 -3.27 2.65 22.68
CA LEU A 10 -3.99 2.73 21.41
C LEU A 10 -5.50 2.91 21.61
N THR A 11 -6.08 2.26 22.61
CA THR A 11 -7.51 2.43 22.92
C THR A 11 -7.81 3.84 23.39
N VAL A 12 -6.99 4.42 24.28
CA VAL A 12 -7.14 5.83 24.70
C VAL A 12 -6.97 6.78 23.52
N ALA A 13 -5.98 6.53 22.65
CA ALA A 13 -5.73 7.34 21.47
C ALA A 13 -6.89 7.28 20.45
N LYS A 14 -7.56 6.15 20.32
CA LYS A 14 -8.74 5.97 19.47
C LYS A 14 -9.96 6.67 20.03
N GLU A 15 -10.29 6.42 21.30
CA GLU A 15 -11.48 6.92 21.96
C GLU A 15 -11.38 8.41 22.34
N GLN A 16 -10.17 8.98 22.37
CA GLN A 16 -9.88 10.35 22.84
C GLN A 16 -10.48 10.66 24.22
N SER A 17 -10.71 9.61 25.04
CA SER A 17 -11.36 9.67 26.34
C SER A 17 -10.93 8.50 27.20
N PHE A 18 -10.36 8.76 28.37
CA PHE A 18 -10.00 7.73 29.33
C PHE A 18 -11.23 6.95 29.85
N THR A 19 -12.37 7.61 29.97
CA THR A 19 -13.60 6.94 30.44
C THR A 19 -14.10 5.92 29.41
N LYS A 20 -14.27 6.33 28.14
CA LYS A 20 -14.69 5.44 27.08
C LYS A 20 -13.70 4.31 26.82
N ALA A 21 -12.40 4.63 26.85
CA ALA A 21 -11.36 3.63 26.70
C ALA A 21 -11.38 2.59 27.84
N ALA A 22 -11.61 3.02 29.07
CA ALA A 22 -11.72 2.12 30.21
C ALA A 22 -12.93 1.21 30.10
N GLU A 23 -14.09 1.72 29.65
CA GLU A 23 -15.28 0.94 29.36
C GLU A 23 -15.00 -0.14 28.31
N GLN A 24 -14.37 0.23 27.20
CA GLN A 24 -14.00 -0.72 26.12
C GLN A 24 -13.01 -1.78 26.60
N LEU A 25 -12.09 -1.42 27.49
CA LEU A 25 -11.07 -2.31 28.05
C LEU A 25 -11.59 -3.12 29.26
N HIS A 26 -12.84 -2.92 29.67
CA HIS A 26 -13.44 -3.55 30.86
C HIS A 26 -12.65 -3.35 32.16
N ILE A 27 -12.09 -2.15 32.34
CA ILE A 27 -11.35 -1.74 33.56
C ILE A 27 -11.90 -0.40 34.07
N THR A 28 -11.51 -0.03 35.30
CA THR A 28 -11.93 1.29 35.81
C THR A 28 -11.07 2.41 35.26
N GLN A 29 -11.68 3.58 35.03
CA GLN A 29 -10.95 4.77 34.54
C GLN A 29 -9.75 5.16 35.41
N PRO A 30 -9.82 5.14 36.77
CA PRO A 30 -8.65 5.40 37.61
C PRO A 30 -7.51 4.40 37.41
N THR A 31 -7.83 3.13 37.15
CA THR A 31 -6.83 2.10 36.85
C THR A 31 -6.14 2.39 35.53
N LEU A 32 -6.89 2.67 34.45
CA LEU A 32 -6.34 3.02 33.16
C LEU A 32 -5.47 4.27 33.22
N SER A 33 -5.95 5.31 33.92
CA SER A 33 -5.19 6.57 34.08
C SER A 33 -3.87 6.36 34.78
N ARG A 34 -3.85 5.54 35.86
CA ARG A 34 -2.60 5.21 36.58
C ARG A 34 -1.64 4.39 35.73
N GLN A 35 -2.15 3.42 34.98
CA GLN A 35 -1.34 2.58 34.07
C GLN A 35 -0.69 3.44 32.98
N MET A 36 -1.44 4.39 32.41
CA MET A 36 -0.89 5.28 31.37
C MET A 36 0.11 6.28 31.96
N ALA A 37 -0.13 6.82 33.17
CA ALA A 37 0.85 7.69 33.83
C ALA A 37 2.15 6.95 34.15
N ALA A 38 2.07 5.73 34.67
CA ALA A 38 3.25 4.89 34.92
C ALA A 38 3.98 4.55 33.61
N PHE A 39 3.24 4.36 32.52
CA PHE A 39 3.82 4.07 31.20
C PHE A 39 4.53 5.31 30.63
N GLU A 40 3.97 6.50 30.75
CA GLU A 40 4.64 7.76 30.40
C GLU A 40 5.93 7.97 31.23
N GLU A 41 5.88 7.66 32.52
CA GLU A 41 7.05 7.72 33.41
C GLU A 41 8.14 6.69 33.02
N GLU A 42 7.75 5.44 32.72
CA GLU A 42 8.67 4.39 32.22
C GLU A 42 9.38 4.83 30.94
N LEU A 43 8.66 5.46 30.01
CA LEU A 43 9.21 5.93 28.74
C LEU A 43 9.95 7.28 28.85
N GLY A 44 9.77 8.00 29.95
CA GLY A 44 10.36 9.33 30.16
C GLY A 44 9.77 10.42 29.24
N VAL A 45 8.56 10.21 28.72
CA VAL A 45 7.90 11.14 27.79
C VAL A 45 6.40 11.24 28.10
N THR A 46 5.81 12.38 27.77
CA THR A 46 4.35 12.57 27.82
C THR A 46 3.75 12.15 26.48
N LEU A 47 2.72 11.30 26.52
CA LEU A 47 2.07 10.76 25.33
C LEU A 47 0.74 11.47 25.02
N PHE A 48 0.10 12.05 26.04
CA PHE A 48 -1.22 12.65 25.95
C PHE A 48 -1.24 14.12 26.36
N ILE A 49 -1.90 14.95 25.57
CA ILE A 49 -2.26 16.33 25.89
C ILE A 49 -3.69 16.30 26.42
N ARG A 50 -3.89 16.78 27.65
CA ARG A 50 -5.20 16.87 28.29
C ARG A 50 -5.72 18.30 28.16
N SER A 51 -6.64 18.56 27.24
CA SER A 51 -7.27 19.87 27.06
C SER A 51 -8.77 19.80 27.39
N GLY A 52 -9.15 20.10 28.62
CA GLY A 52 -10.53 20.02 29.09
C GLY A 52 -11.08 18.58 29.00
N LYS A 53 -12.12 18.37 28.16
CA LYS A 53 -12.77 17.07 27.95
C LYS A 53 -12.16 16.24 26.81
N LYS A 54 -11.25 16.81 26.03
CA LYS A 54 -10.63 16.12 24.90
C LYS A 54 -9.19 15.71 25.23
N ILE A 55 -8.81 14.57 24.73
CA ILE A 55 -7.45 14.04 24.79
C ILE A 55 -6.91 13.97 23.37
N SER A 56 -5.72 14.51 23.15
CA SER A 56 -4.96 14.39 21.92
C SER A 56 -3.57 13.81 22.22
N LEU A 57 -2.89 13.35 21.18
CA LEU A 57 -1.53 12.84 21.30
C LEU A 57 -0.51 13.97 21.19
N THR A 58 0.61 13.82 21.90
CA THR A 58 1.84 14.58 21.68
C THR A 58 2.54 14.10 20.40
N GLU A 59 3.65 14.70 20.01
CA GLU A 59 4.50 14.21 18.93
C GLU A 59 5.04 12.81 19.24
N GLU A 60 5.48 12.58 20.48
CA GLU A 60 5.93 11.28 20.98
C GLU A 60 4.78 10.26 21.00
N GLY A 61 3.56 10.69 21.36
CA GLY A 61 2.37 9.87 21.30
C GLY A 61 2.00 9.46 19.86
N ILE A 62 2.16 10.36 18.89
CA ILE A 62 1.96 10.05 17.46
C ILE A 62 2.99 9.04 17.00
N LEU A 63 4.26 9.23 17.36
CA LEU A 63 5.32 8.28 17.05
C LEU A 63 5.03 6.89 17.68
N LEU A 64 4.69 6.87 18.98
CA LEU A 64 4.38 5.63 19.67
C LEU A 64 3.17 4.93 19.07
N LYS A 65 2.12 5.68 18.67
CA LYS A 65 0.93 5.10 18.03
C LYS A 65 1.30 4.29 16.79
N ARG A 66 2.15 4.85 15.92
CA ARG A 66 2.62 4.14 14.72
C ARG A 66 3.38 2.87 15.10
N ARG A 67 4.34 2.96 16.01
CA ARG A 67 5.14 1.82 16.45
C ARG A 67 4.35 0.77 17.22
N ALA A 68 3.41 1.19 18.04
CA ALA A 68 2.55 0.27 18.78
C ALA A 68 1.69 -0.60 17.85
N LEU A 69 1.17 -0.02 16.76
CA LEU A 69 0.44 -0.77 15.73
C LEU A 69 1.34 -1.81 15.05
N GLU A 70 2.57 -1.44 14.68
CA GLU A 70 3.55 -2.34 14.08
C GLU A 70 3.89 -3.50 15.03
N ILE A 71 4.17 -3.21 16.30
CA ILE A 71 4.54 -4.21 17.33
C ILE A 71 3.40 -5.19 17.59
N LEU A 72 2.17 -4.69 17.76
CA LEU A 72 1.01 -5.56 18.06
C LEU A 72 0.62 -6.41 16.85
N ASN A 73 0.76 -5.90 15.64
CA ASN A 73 0.57 -6.70 14.43
C ASN A 73 1.59 -7.85 14.35
N LEU A 74 2.86 -7.57 14.66
CA LEU A 74 3.90 -8.60 14.66
C LEU A 74 3.69 -9.63 15.77
N GLU A 75 3.22 -9.20 16.96
CA GLU A 75 2.84 -10.13 18.04
C GLU A 75 1.72 -11.08 17.58
N GLU A 76 0.66 -10.54 16.96
CA GLU A 76 -0.48 -11.32 16.49
C GLU A 76 -0.03 -12.36 15.46
N LYS A 77 0.75 -11.94 14.46
CA LYS A 77 1.34 -12.85 13.46
C LYS A 77 2.21 -13.94 14.09
N THR A 78 3.07 -13.57 15.04
CA THR A 78 3.92 -14.54 15.74
C THR A 78 3.08 -15.59 16.49
N LEU A 79 1.99 -15.16 17.14
CA LEU A 79 1.10 -16.09 17.83
C LEU A 79 0.33 -17.00 16.86
N GLU A 80 -0.07 -16.50 15.70
CA GLU A 80 -0.70 -17.30 14.63
C GLU A 80 0.28 -18.34 14.08
N GLU A 81 1.53 -17.95 13.80
CA GLU A 81 2.57 -18.85 13.32
C GLU A 81 2.90 -19.98 14.32
N LEU A 82 2.90 -19.67 15.63
CA LEU A 82 3.18 -20.66 16.69
C LEU A 82 1.99 -21.58 16.98
N LYS A 83 0.75 -21.12 16.80
CA LYS A 83 -0.47 -21.88 17.10
C LYS A 83 -0.82 -22.96 16.10
N GLY A 84 -0.07 -23.10 15.00
CA GLY A 84 -0.33 -23.96 13.86
C GLY A 84 -1.03 -25.27 14.23
N LYS A 85 -2.37 -25.28 14.15
CA LYS A 85 -3.15 -26.50 14.10
C LYS A 85 -3.09 -26.99 12.66
N GLU A 86 -2.48 -28.13 12.43
CA GLU A 86 -2.25 -28.70 11.09
C GLU A 86 -3.52 -28.92 10.26
N ASP A 87 -4.71 -28.90 10.89
CA ASP A 87 -5.97 -29.29 10.25
C ASP A 87 -6.88 -28.12 9.81
N VAL A 88 -6.67 -26.89 10.30
CA VAL A 88 -7.53 -25.75 9.98
C VAL A 88 -6.71 -24.57 9.47
N VAL A 89 -6.99 -24.16 8.24
CA VAL A 89 -6.33 -22.98 7.64
C VAL A 89 -7.16 -21.74 8.02
N GLU A 90 -6.65 -20.95 8.96
CA GLU A 90 -7.25 -19.73 9.49
C GLU A 90 -6.18 -18.65 9.74
N GLY A 91 -6.60 -17.43 10.05
CA GLY A 91 -5.70 -16.31 10.35
C GLY A 91 -5.69 -15.24 9.27
N ASN A 92 -4.66 -14.40 9.29
CA ASN A 92 -4.55 -13.24 8.41
C ASN A 92 -3.42 -13.41 7.39
N ILE A 93 -3.65 -12.94 6.16
CA ILE A 93 -2.62 -12.76 5.13
C ILE A 93 -2.60 -11.29 4.75
N THR A 94 -1.45 -10.63 4.87
CA THR A 94 -1.29 -9.25 4.43
C THR A 94 -0.61 -9.21 3.06
N ILE A 95 -1.30 -8.67 2.07
CA ILE A 95 -0.79 -8.52 0.70
C ILE A 95 -0.56 -7.03 0.43
N GLY A 96 0.67 -6.68 0.06
CA GLY A 96 1.03 -5.33 -0.35
C GLY A 96 1.01 -5.17 -1.87
N CYS A 97 0.43 -4.10 -2.39
CA CYS A 97 0.43 -3.84 -3.84
C CYS A 97 0.33 -2.34 -4.15
N GLY A 98 0.69 -1.97 -5.38
CA GLY A 98 0.34 -0.68 -5.98
C GLY A 98 -1.00 -0.73 -6.72
N GLU A 99 -1.23 0.28 -7.57
CA GLU A 99 -2.40 0.40 -8.44
C GLU A 99 -1.95 0.04 -9.88
N PHE A 100 -2.17 -1.21 -10.32
CA PHE A 100 -1.78 -1.70 -11.65
C PHE A 100 -2.67 -2.88 -12.09
N ALA A 101 -2.63 -3.24 -13.37
CA ALA A 101 -3.51 -4.25 -13.98
C ALA A 101 -3.42 -5.62 -13.30
N ALA A 102 -2.24 -6.04 -12.87
CA ALA A 102 -2.03 -7.33 -12.21
C ALA A 102 -2.80 -7.54 -10.89
N VAL A 103 -3.42 -6.48 -10.34
CA VAL A 103 -4.34 -6.63 -9.20
C VAL A 103 -5.58 -7.45 -9.58
N GLU A 104 -5.99 -7.49 -10.85
CA GLU A 104 -7.07 -8.38 -11.32
C GLU A 104 -6.67 -9.84 -11.20
N THR A 105 -5.47 -10.18 -11.64
CA THR A 105 -4.91 -11.54 -11.46
C THR A 105 -4.83 -11.92 -9.98
N LEU A 106 -4.38 -10.99 -9.13
CA LEU A 106 -4.41 -11.21 -7.68
C LEU A 106 -5.82 -11.47 -7.17
N ALA A 107 -6.83 -10.73 -7.66
CA ALA A 107 -8.22 -10.92 -7.24
C ALA A 107 -8.76 -12.30 -7.62
N GLU A 108 -8.39 -12.83 -8.78
CA GLU A 108 -8.74 -14.19 -9.20
C GLU A 108 -8.09 -15.25 -8.30
N ILE A 109 -6.81 -15.10 -7.98
CA ILE A 109 -6.09 -15.97 -7.05
C ILE A 109 -6.75 -15.91 -5.67
N CYS A 110 -7.04 -14.71 -5.15
CA CYS A 110 -7.71 -14.53 -3.87
C CYS A 110 -9.11 -15.15 -3.85
N LYS A 111 -9.87 -15.08 -4.95
CA LYS A 111 -11.18 -15.71 -5.07
C LYS A 111 -11.08 -17.22 -4.92
N THR A 112 -10.22 -17.86 -5.72
CA THR A 112 -10.00 -19.32 -5.66
C THR A 112 -9.50 -19.75 -4.28
N TYR A 113 -8.60 -18.98 -3.69
CA TYR A 113 -8.09 -19.22 -2.35
C TYR A 113 -9.18 -19.14 -1.28
N LYS A 114 -10.03 -18.11 -1.32
CA LYS A 114 -11.12 -17.91 -0.35
C LYS A 114 -12.22 -18.97 -0.44
N GLU A 115 -12.45 -19.54 -1.62
CA GLU A 115 -13.36 -20.68 -1.79
C GLU A 115 -12.85 -21.93 -1.06
N LYS A 116 -11.53 -22.15 -1.03
CA LYS A 116 -10.87 -23.27 -0.34
C LYS A 116 -10.69 -23.01 1.16
N TYR A 117 -10.39 -21.78 1.55
CA TYR A 117 -10.02 -21.40 2.92
C TYR A 117 -10.85 -20.20 3.42
N PRO A 118 -12.14 -20.36 3.67
CA PRO A 118 -13.06 -19.26 4.00
C PRO A 118 -12.76 -18.56 5.33
N LEU A 119 -12.06 -19.22 6.26
CA LEU A 119 -11.73 -18.66 7.57
C LEU A 119 -10.51 -17.73 7.55
N VAL A 120 -9.75 -17.69 6.44
CA VAL A 120 -8.62 -16.77 6.32
C VAL A 120 -9.10 -15.38 5.95
N GLN A 121 -8.62 -14.36 6.65
CA GLN A 121 -8.83 -12.97 6.29
C GLN A 121 -7.66 -12.47 5.43
N ILE A 122 -7.96 -11.85 4.28
CA ILE A 122 -6.97 -11.20 3.45
C ILE A 122 -7.02 -9.71 3.71
N VAL A 123 -5.87 -9.12 4.07
CA VAL A 123 -5.69 -7.69 4.29
C VAL A 123 -4.91 -7.13 3.10
N LEU A 124 -5.56 -6.32 2.27
CA LEU A 124 -4.91 -5.66 1.14
C LEU A 124 -4.38 -4.30 1.58
N HIS A 125 -3.08 -4.08 1.40
CA HIS A 125 -2.41 -2.84 1.73
C HIS A 125 -1.88 -2.16 0.47
N THR A 126 -2.53 -1.06 0.07
CA THR A 126 -2.13 -0.32 -1.14
C THR A 126 -1.12 0.76 -0.78
N ALA A 127 0.07 0.67 -1.37
CA ALA A 127 1.16 1.62 -1.15
C ALA A 127 2.16 1.61 -2.32
N THR A 128 3.16 2.50 -2.27
CA THR A 128 4.29 2.46 -3.21
C THR A 128 5.13 1.21 -3.02
N ALA A 129 5.83 0.77 -4.07
CA ALA A 129 6.70 -0.40 -4.00
C ALA A 129 7.73 -0.31 -2.87
N ASP A 130 8.33 0.87 -2.66
CA ASP A 130 9.33 1.09 -1.61
C ASP A 130 8.74 0.94 -0.21
N ALA A 131 7.53 1.46 0.02
CA ALA A 131 6.81 1.30 1.28
C ALA A 131 6.39 -0.16 1.52
N VAL A 132 5.89 -0.86 0.49
CA VAL A 132 5.56 -2.29 0.56
C VAL A 132 6.81 -3.12 0.85
N TYR A 133 7.93 -2.81 0.19
CA TYR A 133 9.21 -3.48 0.42
C TYR A 133 9.69 -3.33 1.87
N GLU A 134 9.61 -2.10 2.42
CA GLU A 134 9.91 -1.87 3.84
C GLU A 134 9.00 -2.66 4.78
N MET A 135 7.70 -2.70 4.49
CA MET A 135 6.73 -3.46 5.31
C MET A 135 7.03 -4.96 5.25
N MET A 136 7.37 -5.49 4.08
CA MET A 136 7.77 -6.89 3.92
C MET A 136 9.04 -7.21 4.71
N ASN A 137 10.04 -6.30 4.72
CA ASN A 137 11.25 -6.45 5.52
C ASN A 137 10.99 -6.47 7.04
N LYS A 138 9.93 -5.79 7.47
CA LYS A 138 9.48 -5.76 8.88
C LYS A 138 8.52 -6.89 9.24
N GLY A 139 8.20 -7.82 8.31
CA GLY A 139 7.24 -8.88 8.53
C GLY A 139 5.77 -8.42 8.59
N LEU A 140 5.47 -7.20 8.19
CA LEU A 140 4.12 -6.63 8.20
C LEU A 140 3.32 -6.98 6.93
N VAL A 141 4.01 -7.32 5.85
CA VAL A 141 3.45 -7.81 4.58
C VAL A 141 4.03 -9.18 4.30
N ASP A 142 3.19 -10.14 3.95
CA ASP A 142 3.56 -11.52 3.70
C ASP A 142 3.87 -11.76 2.22
N ILE A 143 3.04 -11.20 1.35
CA ILE A 143 3.11 -11.34 -0.11
C ILE A 143 2.99 -9.94 -0.72
N ALA A 144 3.76 -9.65 -1.74
CA ALA A 144 3.71 -8.37 -2.41
C ALA A 144 3.59 -8.50 -3.93
N LEU A 145 2.85 -7.57 -4.54
CA LEU A 145 2.89 -7.33 -5.97
C LEU A 145 3.79 -6.13 -6.23
N PHE A 146 4.79 -6.32 -7.07
CA PHE A 146 5.70 -5.27 -7.48
C PHE A 146 5.72 -5.10 -8.99
N MET A 147 5.63 -3.86 -9.43
CA MET A 147 5.90 -3.50 -10.81
C MET A 147 7.42 -3.44 -11.02
N GLU A 148 7.92 -4.09 -12.07
CA GLU A 148 9.33 -4.03 -12.45
C GLU A 148 9.70 -2.64 -13.05
N PRO A 149 10.93 -2.17 -12.86
CA PRO A 149 12.03 -2.84 -12.18
C PRO A 149 11.94 -2.78 -10.66
N VAL A 150 12.19 -3.91 -10.01
CA VAL A 150 12.21 -4.05 -8.55
C VAL A 150 13.36 -4.98 -8.13
N ASP A 151 13.96 -4.68 -6.98
CA ASP A 151 14.95 -5.56 -6.38
C ASP A 151 14.23 -6.77 -5.75
N THR A 152 14.57 -7.97 -6.21
CA THR A 152 14.04 -9.25 -5.72
C THR A 152 15.06 -10.05 -4.91
N GLU A 153 16.14 -9.42 -4.47
CA GLU A 153 17.14 -10.10 -3.64
C GLU A 153 16.51 -10.63 -2.33
N GLY A 154 16.76 -11.90 -2.04
CA GLY A 154 16.18 -12.58 -0.88
C GLY A 154 14.69 -12.90 -0.99
N MET A 155 14.11 -12.82 -2.17
CA MET A 155 12.72 -13.18 -2.45
C MET A 155 12.64 -14.38 -3.40
N ASP A 156 11.56 -15.14 -3.25
CA ASP A 156 11.01 -15.98 -4.31
C ASP A 156 9.87 -15.22 -4.97
N TYR A 157 9.70 -15.37 -6.26
CA TYR A 157 8.67 -14.65 -6.99
C TYR A 157 8.20 -15.41 -8.23
N ILE A 158 7.02 -15.06 -8.69
CA ILE A 158 6.51 -15.40 -10.02
C ILE A 158 6.26 -14.12 -10.80
N ARG A 159 6.47 -14.15 -12.11
CA ARG A 159 6.15 -13.04 -13.00
C ARG A 159 4.76 -13.25 -13.58
N ILE A 160 3.92 -12.22 -13.49
CA ILE A 160 2.61 -12.21 -14.14
C ILE A 160 2.80 -11.88 -15.62
N THR A 161 2.13 -12.64 -16.50
CA THR A 161 2.27 -12.53 -17.95
C THR A 161 1.67 -11.26 -18.53
N ASP A 162 0.69 -10.66 -17.84
CA ASP A 162 0.06 -9.42 -18.30
C ASP A 162 1.00 -8.24 -18.08
N CYS A 163 1.26 -7.51 -19.16
CA CYS A 163 2.06 -6.29 -19.13
C CYS A 163 1.14 -5.08 -19.01
N ASP A 164 1.51 -4.14 -18.17
CA ASP A 164 0.88 -2.82 -18.13
C ASP A 164 1.55 -1.88 -19.15
N HIS A 165 0.75 -1.04 -19.78
CA HIS A 165 1.21 -0.08 -20.76
C HIS A 165 1.26 1.31 -20.17
N TRP A 166 2.30 2.07 -20.49
CA TRP A 166 2.36 3.46 -20.11
C TRP A 166 1.38 4.29 -20.93
N CYS A 167 0.67 5.18 -20.26
CA CYS A 167 -0.34 6.03 -20.86
C CYS A 167 -0.33 7.44 -20.25
N VAL A 168 -1.03 8.34 -20.94
CA VAL A 168 -1.31 9.71 -20.48
C VAL A 168 -2.79 9.82 -20.20
N GLY A 169 -3.15 10.29 -19.01
CA GLY A 169 -4.50 10.62 -18.63
C GLY A 169 -4.85 12.06 -19.00
N MET A 170 -6.10 12.29 -19.42
CA MET A 170 -6.61 13.61 -19.79
C MET A 170 -8.12 13.68 -19.68
N ARG A 171 -8.66 14.86 -19.71
CA ARG A 171 -10.11 15.09 -19.78
C ARG A 171 -10.66 14.64 -21.14
N PRO A 172 -11.93 14.19 -21.20
CA PRO A 172 -12.55 13.76 -22.46
C PRO A 172 -12.65 14.87 -23.52
N ASP A 173 -12.73 16.14 -23.08
CA ASP A 173 -12.82 17.31 -23.95
C ASP A 173 -11.44 17.83 -24.41
N ASP A 174 -10.34 17.19 -24.01
CA ASP A 174 -9.00 17.55 -24.45
C ASP A 174 -8.73 17.08 -25.89
N PRO A 175 -8.14 17.92 -26.76
CA PRO A 175 -7.81 17.51 -28.12
C PRO A 175 -6.90 16.29 -28.23
N LEU A 176 -6.09 16.00 -27.23
CA LEU A 176 -5.27 14.79 -27.19
C LEU A 176 -6.10 13.52 -27.00
N ALA A 177 -7.32 13.61 -26.47
CA ALA A 177 -8.20 12.47 -26.29
C ALA A 177 -8.69 11.85 -27.62
N GLU A 178 -8.63 12.62 -28.72
CA GLU A 178 -8.96 12.12 -30.06
C GLU A 178 -7.82 11.32 -30.72
N LYS A 179 -6.60 11.40 -30.16
CA LYS A 179 -5.43 10.69 -30.70
C LYS A 179 -5.48 9.21 -30.33
N GLU A 180 -4.96 8.36 -31.19
CA GLU A 180 -4.76 6.94 -30.93
C GLU A 180 -3.63 6.71 -29.93
N PHE A 181 -2.53 7.46 -30.07
CA PHE A 181 -1.34 7.41 -29.21
C PHE A 181 -0.84 8.82 -28.91
N ILE A 182 -0.18 8.97 -27.75
CA ILE A 182 0.46 10.22 -27.34
C ILE A 182 1.97 10.10 -27.58
N ARG A 183 2.53 11.05 -28.29
CA ARG A 183 3.97 11.17 -28.52
C ARG A 183 4.57 12.20 -27.57
N LYS A 184 5.85 12.12 -27.33
CA LYS A 184 6.55 13.08 -26.44
C LYS A 184 6.38 14.54 -26.88
N GLU A 185 6.32 14.79 -28.19
CA GLU A 185 6.11 16.13 -28.75
C GLU A 185 4.76 16.75 -28.35
N ASP A 186 3.76 15.91 -28.12
CA ASP A 186 2.42 16.32 -27.68
C ASP A 186 2.40 16.83 -26.24
N LEU A 187 3.40 16.46 -25.45
CA LEU A 187 3.51 16.72 -24.01
C LEU A 187 4.45 17.90 -23.69
N ILE A 188 5.27 18.34 -24.65
CA ILE A 188 6.17 19.49 -24.46
C ILE A 188 5.35 20.76 -24.22
N GLY A 189 5.67 21.47 -23.12
CA GLY A 189 4.95 22.69 -22.73
C GLY A 189 3.61 22.46 -22.02
N LYS A 190 3.20 21.21 -21.83
CA LYS A 190 2.00 20.88 -21.03
C LYS A 190 2.37 20.64 -19.56
N PRO A 191 1.46 20.95 -18.61
CA PRO A 191 1.65 20.67 -17.19
C PRO A 191 1.53 19.16 -16.94
N LEU A 192 2.65 18.49 -16.64
CA LEU A 192 2.67 17.03 -16.43
C LEU A 192 2.54 16.68 -14.95
N ILE A 193 1.93 15.53 -14.67
CA ILE A 193 1.91 14.90 -13.37
C ILE A 193 2.72 13.60 -13.49
N LEU A 194 3.88 13.55 -12.86
CA LEU A 194 4.80 12.42 -12.96
C LEU A 194 4.74 11.51 -11.73
N PRO A 195 5.05 10.21 -11.88
CA PRO A 195 5.29 9.34 -10.74
C PRO A 195 6.44 9.85 -9.87
N GLU A 196 6.32 9.74 -8.56
CA GLU A 196 7.35 10.20 -7.61
C GLU A 196 8.58 9.28 -7.60
N ARG A 197 8.40 7.99 -7.89
CA ARG A 197 9.44 6.96 -7.80
C ARG A 197 10.58 7.21 -8.78
N VAL A 198 11.81 7.31 -8.27
CA VAL A 198 13.02 7.68 -9.05
C VAL A 198 13.30 6.71 -10.21
N ASN A 199 13.19 5.41 -9.98
CA ASN A 199 13.43 4.41 -11.04
C ASN A 199 12.44 4.57 -12.20
N VAL A 200 11.18 4.86 -11.88
CA VAL A 200 10.11 5.11 -12.85
C VAL A 200 10.36 6.41 -13.61
N GLN A 201 10.80 7.47 -12.91
CA GLN A 201 11.20 8.71 -13.56
C GLN A 201 12.38 8.51 -14.51
N SER A 202 13.31 7.59 -14.20
CA SER A 202 14.42 7.25 -15.07
C SER A 202 13.97 6.58 -16.38
N GLU A 203 12.95 5.72 -16.34
CA GLU A 203 12.35 5.16 -17.55
C GLU A 203 11.72 6.24 -18.43
N LEU A 204 10.94 7.13 -17.81
CA LEU A 204 10.34 8.27 -18.52
C LEU A 204 11.40 9.23 -19.05
N ALA A 205 12.47 9.48 -18.30
CA ALA A 205 13.58 10.29 -18.76
C ALA A 205 14.25 9.70 -20.00
N ASN A 206 14.40 8.36 -20.06
CA ASN A 206 14.88 7.67 -21.26
C ASN A 206 13.93 7.83 -22.45
N TRP A 207 12.62 7.73 -22.21
CA TRP A 207 11.60 7.89 -23.26
C TRP A 207 11.58 9.31 -23.84
N PHE A 208 11.63 10.34 -23.00
CA PHE A 208 11.68 11.74 -23.43
C PHE A 208 13.05 12.09 -24.02
N GLY A 209 14.13 11.42 -23.59
CA GLY A 209 15.50 11.70 -23.99
C GLY A 209 15.92 13.13 -23.61
N LYS A 210 16.54 13.84 -24.54
CA LYS A 210 17.00 15.23 -24.33
C LYS A 210 15.87 16.24 -24.02
N ASP A 211 14.64 15.89 -24.27
CA ASP A 211 13.50 16.77 -24.04
C ASP A 211 12.99 16.68 -22.60
N PHE A 212 13.44 15.71 -21.79
CA PHE A 212 13.05 15.57 -20.39
C PHE A 212 13.31 16.85 -19.56
N SER A 213 14.41 17.54 -19.81
CA SER A 213 14.74 18.80 -19.13
C SER A 213 13.84 19.99 -19.48
N LYS A 214 13.00 19.86 -20.52
CA LYS A 214 12.07 20.90 -20.98
C LYS A 214 10.64 20.68 -20.46
N LEU A 215 10.41 19.58 -19.73
CA LEU A 215 9.09 19.24 -19.24
C LEU A 215 8.65 20.22 -18.16
N GLN A 216 7.36 20.58 -18.18
CA GLN A 216 6.72 21.34 -17.12
C GLN A 216 6.08 20.36 -16.13
N ILE A 217 6.77 20.04 -15.06
CA ILE A 217 6.26 19.16 -14.01
C ILE A 217 5.40 20.00 -13.06
N ALA A 218 4.09 19.85 -13.15
CA ALA A 218 3.15 20.55 -12.27
C ALA A 218 3.02 19.85 -10.90
N PHE A 219 2.98 18.52 -10.90
CA PHE A 219 2.86 17.69 -9.70
C PHE A 219 3.69 16.42 -9.84
N THR A 220 4.01 15.83 -8.70
CA THR A 220 4.39 14.42 -8.59
C THR A 220 3.36 13.68 -7.76
N SER A 221 3.10 12.41 -8.07
CA SER A 221 2.18 11.56 -7.32
C SER A 221 2.78 10.19 -7.08
N ASN A 222 2.58 9.66 -5.89
CA ASN A 222 3.03 8.32 -5.53
C ASN A 222 2.14 7.19 -6.06
N LEU A 223 0.83 7.48 -6.26
CA LEU A 223 -0.17 6.55 -6.80
C LEU A 223 -1.03 7.22 -7.87
N GLY A 224 -1.56 6.43 -8.79
CA GLY A 224 -2.25 6.91 -9.99
C GLY A 224 -3.61 7.55 -9.73
N THR A 225 -4.38 7.04 -8.75
CA THR A 225 -5.77 7.49 -8.50
C THR A 225 -5.85 8.99 -8.23
N ASN A 226 -5.01 9.54 -7.34
CA ASN A 226 -5.04 10.98 -7.04
C ASN A 226 -4.53 11.83 -8.22
N ALA A 227 -3.57 11.32 -8.99
CA ALA A 227 -3.13 11.98 -10.22
C ALA A 227 -4.27 12.08 -11.23
N GLY A 228 -5.12 11.05 -11.35
CA GLY A 228 -6.34 11.06 -12.16
C GLY A 228 -7.34 12.13 -11.70
N VAL A 229 -7.54 12.30 -10.38
CA VAL A 229 -8.42 13.38 -9.85
C VAL A 229 -7.89 14.75 -10.24
N MET A 230 -6.58 14.99 -10.17
CA MET A 230 -5.97 16.25 -10.59
C MET A 230 -6.17 16.50 -12.09
N ALA A 231 -6.03 15.47 -12.93
CA ALA A 231 -6.27 15.56 -14.37
C ALA A 231 -7.72 15.87 -14.70
N ALA A 232 -8.66 15.19 -14.06
CA ALA A 232 -10.10 15.43 -14.24
C ALA A 232 -10.51 16.88 -13.91
N ASN A 233 -9.76 17.53 -13.01
CA ASN A 233 -9.93 18.94 -12.67
C ASN A 233 -9.07 19.90 -13.53
N GLY A 234 -8.41 19.41 -14.59
CA GLY A 234 -7.66 20.24 -15.53
C GLY A 234 -6.30 20.73 -15.02
N LEU A 235 -5.75 20.11 -13.97
CA LEU A 235 -4.49 20.54 -13.34
C LEU A 235 -3.23 19.97 -14.01
N GLY A 236 -3.38 19.05 -14.95
CA GLY A 236 -2.25 18.47 -15.69
C GLY A 236 -2.55 17.12 -16.30
N TYR A 237 -1.53 16.56 -16.92
CA TYR A 237 -1.57 15.30 -17.66
C TYR A 237 -0.76 14.25 -16.89
N PRO A 238 -1.39 13.32 -16.16
CA PRO A 238 -0.67 12.24 -15.49
C PRO A 238 -0.09 11.28 -16.53
N ILE A 239 1.18 10.96 -16.35
CA ILE A 239 1.84 9.85 -17.03
C ILE A 239 1.87 8.70 -16.03
N SER A 240 1.12 7.64 -16.32
CA SER A 240 0.93 6.49 -15.45
C SER A 240 0.79 5.22 -16.28
N ILE A 241 0.56 4.11 -15.62
CA ILE A 241 0.22 2.85 -16.28
C ILE A 241 -1.29 2.72 -16.46
N GLU A 242 -1.69 2.00 -17.50
CA GLU A 242 -3.10 1.82 -17.90
C GLU A 242 -3.93 1.22 -16.75
N GLY A 243 -3.39 0.22 -16.04
CA GLY A 243 -4.07 -0.44 -14.93
C GLY A 243 -4.40 0.46 -13.75
N ALA A 244 -3.64 1.54 -13.52
CA ALA A 244 -3.88 2.47 -12.42
C ALA A 244 -5.17 3.31 -12.61
N ALA A 245 -5.69 3.40 -13.83
CA ALA A 245 -6.88 4.17 -14.10
C ALA A 245 -7.95 3.39 -14.90
N LYS A 246 -7.83 2.08 -15.02
CA LYS A 246 -8.73 1.19 -15.76
C LYS A 246 -10.20 1.32 -15.33
N TYR A 247 -10.47 1.65 -14.07
CA TYR A 247 -11.81 1.76 -13.52
C TYR A 247 -12.38 3.19 -13.53
N TRP A 248 -11.66 4.14 -14.12
CA TRP A 248 -12.20 5.48 -14.34
C TRP A 248 -13.23 5.45 -15.47
N ARG A 249 -14.29 6.21 -15.29
CA ARG A 249 -15.29 6.42 -16.34
C ARG A 249 -14.69 7.29 -17.45
N GLU A 250 -14.88 6.90 -18.70
CA GLU A 250 -14.36 7.62 -19.86
C GLU A 250 -14.93 9.04 -20.02
N ASP A 251 -16.10 9.30 -19.41
CA ASP A 251 -16.68 10.68 -19.37
C ASP A 251 -16.01 11.58 -18.32
N ILE A 252 -15.10 11.03 -17.50
CA ILE A 252 -14.32 11.76 -16.49
C ILE A 252 -12.86 11.86 -16.87
N LEU A 253 -12.25 10.72 -17.22
CA LEU A 253 -10.83 10.60 -17.54
C LEU A 253 -10.63 9.64 -18.71
N VAL A 254 -9.96 10.12 -19.76
CA VAL A 254 -9.55 9.30 -20.91
C VAL A 254 -8.07 9.01 -20.81
N GLN A 255 -7.68 7.78 -21.15
CA GLN A 255 -6.28 7.39 -21.26
C GLN A 255 -5.90 7.13 -22.70
N ARG A 256 -4.67 7.50 -23.08
CA ARG A 256 -4.06 7.14 -24.36
C ARG A 256 -2.65 6.65 -24.13
N ARG A 257 -2.32 5.50 -24.74
CA ARG A 257 -0.98 4.92 -24.66
C ARG A 257 0.04 5.85 -25.27
N ILE A 258 1.26 5.79 -24.76
CA ILE A 258 2.38 6.55 -25.32
C ILE A 258 3.02 5.83 -26.50
N SER A 259 3.63 6.59 -27.42
CA SER A 259 4.37 6.05 -28.56
C SER A 259 5.72 6.76 -28.72
N PRO A 260 6.86 6.06 -28.80
CA PRO A 260 7.04 4.60 -28.74
C PRO A 260 6.51 4.00 -27.44
N GLU A 261 5.97 2.78 -27.54
CA GLU A 261 5.35 2.11 -26.41
C GLU A 261 6.39 1.75 -25.34
N ILE A 262 5.99 1.90 -24.09
CA ILE A 262 6.70 1.34 -22.93
C ILE A 262 5.73 0.41 -22.21
N THR A 263 6.19 -0.77 -21.89
CA THR A 263 5.46 -1.75 -21.08
C THR A 263 6.21 -2.07 -19.82
N THR A 264 5.50 -2.50 -18.80
CA THR A 264 6.10 -2.98 -17.55
C THR A 264 5.40 -4.25 -17.12
N SER A 265 6.16 -5.17 -16.53
CA SER A 265 5.63 -6.42 -15.97
C SER A 265 5.50 -6.32 -14.45
N THR A 266 4.75 -7.25 -13.89
CA THR A 266 4.51 -7.35 -12.44
C THR A 266 4.98 -8.70 -11.94
N VAL A 267 5.57 -8.72 -10.74
CA VAL A 267 5.90 -9.93 -10.00
C VAL A 267 5.07 -10.02 -8.74
N ILE A 268 4.64 -11.25 -8.38
CA ILE A 268 4.16 -11.58 -7.06
C ILE A 268 5.34 -12.20 -6.32
N ALA A 269 5.72 -11.61 -5.18
CA ALA A 269 6.93 -11.97 -4.45
C ALA A 269 6.66 -12.19 -2.97
N TRP A 270 7.47 -13.04 -2.35
CA TRP A 270 7.49 -13.29 -0.91
C TRP A 270 8.92 -13.56 -0.43
N ARG A 271 9.19 -13.37 0.86
CA ARG A 271 10.53 -13.55 1.42
C ARG A 271 10.94 -15.02 1.38
N ARG A 272 12.18 -15.28 0.98
CA ARG A 272 12.80 -16.60 1.03
C ARG A 272 13.27 -16.94 2.44
N ASN A 273 13.19 -18.22 2.79
CA ASN A 273 13.78 -18.76 4.02
C ASN A 273 13.26 -18.16 5.34
N ILE A 274 12.02 -17.65 5.35
CA ILE A 274 11.33 -17.31 6.59
C ILE A 274 10.20 -18.30 6.84
N PRO A 275 9.88 -18.60 8.12
CA PRO A 275 8.70 -19.37 8.45
C PRO A 275 7.44 -18.55 8.10
N TYR A 276 6.47 -19.20 7.48
CA TYR A 276 5.16 -18.62 7.19
C TYR A 276 4.07 -19.40 7.92
N SER A 277 2.98 -18.72 8.28
CA SER A 277 1.76 -19.37 8.76
C SER A 277 1.22 -20.36 7.72
N LEU A 278 0.39 -21.31 8.16
CA LEU A 278 -0.23 -22.27 7.25
C LEU A 278 -1.06 -21.55 6.17
N ALA A 279 -1.77 -20.47 6.55
CA ALA A 279 -2.54 -19.66 5.61
C ALA A 279 -1.65 -19.07 4.50
N VAL A 280 -0.53 -18.44 4.86
CA VAL A 280 0.39 -17.85 3.86
C VAL A 280 1.02 -18.92 2.97
N ARG A 281 1.44 -20.06 3.54
CA ARG A 281 1.98 -21.19 2.74
C ARG A 281 0.98 -21.69 1.71
N LYS A 282 -0.29 -21.85 2.10
CA LYS A 282 -1.36 -22.26 1.18
C LYS A 282 -1.65 -21.20 0.11
N MET A 283 -1.52 -19.91 0.42
CA MET A 283 -1.62 -18.86 -0.59
C MET A 283 -0.45 -18.92 -1.58
N ILE A 284 0.77 -19.16 -1.12
CA ILE A 284 1.93 -19.34 -2.01
C ILE A 284 1.77 -20.56 -2.91
N GLU A 285 1.21 -21.67 -2.38
CA GLU A 285 0.87 -22.84 -3.20
C GLU A 285 -0.15 -22.48 -4.30
N GLU A 286 -1.18 -21.70 -3.99
CA GLU A 286 -2.19 -21.25 -4.94
C GLU A 286 -1.60 -20.32 -6.01
N ILE A 287 -0.74 -19.38 -5.60
CA ILE A 287 -0.01 -18.48 -6.51
C ILE A 287 0.84 -19.29 -7.50
N ASN A 288 1.59 -20.30 -7.02
CA ASN A 288 2.40 -21.15 -7.88
C ASN A 288 1.55 -22.00 -8.83
N ALA A 289 0.39 -22.47 -8.39
CA ALA A 289 -0.53 -23.25 -9.21
C ALA A 289 -1.19 -22.42 -10.32
N PHE A 290 -1.36 -21.12 -10.12
CA PHE A 290 -1.94 -20.21 -11.10
C PHE A 290 -1.04 -20.04 -12.34
N GLN A 291 0.28 -20.22 -12.20
CA GLN A 291 1.25 -20.08 -13.29
C GLN A 291 1.44 -21.38 -14.10
N ALA A 292 0.98 -22.51 -13.60
CA ALA A 292 1.10 -23.84 -14.22
C ALA A 292 -0.06 -24.12 -15.19
#